data_2109329edca223b836a9a8379c333fc3
#
_entry.id   2109329edca223b836a9a8379c333fc3
#
_cell.length_a   1.000
_cell.length_b   1.000
_cell.length_c   1.000
_cell.angle_alpha   90.00
_cell.angle_beta   90.00
_cell.angle_gamma   90.00
#
_symmetry.space_group_name_H-M   'P 1'
#
loop_
_entity.id
_entity.type
_entity.pdbx_description
1 polymer ?
#
loop_
_entity_poly.entity_id
_entity_poly.type
_entity_poly.pdbx_seq_one_letter_code
_entity_poly.pdbx_strand_id
1 'polypeptide(L)'
;YKRQIWDYGRLNFVYTLLSKRKLQWFVDHGVVSDWSDPRFPTVRGIRRRGMTIDCIQQFILSQGPSQQIINMEWDNIWALNKRLLDPVVPRFVALSENQLVKATIQGAPPAHEKQVPRHKKNAELGVKTTVYDSHIFLEQADAASFGDNEEITLMDWGNVIVRNKSVQDGVVTALELEAHLDGDFKVTKKKVTWLAQPTESRHLTPVMLLDFDYLITKKKLEEDDNFTDFLTPQTRFETPALADANVAELKEGDQIQFERNGYYILDKVQGVDGRREFIKIPDGRAASSASKAAPDENPEQK
;
A
#
# COMPACT_ATOMS: atom_id res chain seq x y z
N TYR A 1 -40.39 -21.53 -26.67
CA TYR A 1 -39.44 -21.30 -25.54
C TYR A 1 -39.83 -19.98 -24.87
N LYS A 2 -40.41 -20.01 -23.65
CA LYS A 2 -40.58 -18.83 -22.81
C LYS A 2 -39.19 -18.45 -22.31
N ARG A 3 -38.63 -17.33 -22.81
CA ARG A 3 -37.42 -16.73 -22.26
C ARG A 3 -37.78 -16.16 -20.88
N GLN A 4 -37.13 -16.62 -19.84
CA GLN A 4 -37.21 -16.00 -18.53
C GLN A 4 -36.21 -14.81 -18.50
N ILE A 5 -36.73 -13.63 -18.19
CA ILE A 5 -35.96 -12.42 -17.99
C ILE A 5 -35.89 -12.24 -16.48
N TRP A 6 -34.68 -12.05 -15.95
CA TRP A 6 -34.45 -11.77 -14.56
C TRP A 6 -33.73 -10.44 -14.41
N ASP A 7 -34.33 -9.54 -13.65
CA ASP A 7 -33.71 -8.27 -13.30
C ASP A 7 -32.96 -8.39 -11.97
N TYR A 8 -31.91 -7.61 -11.81
CA TYR A 8 -31.12 -7.53 -10.58
C TYR A 8 -30.89 -6.08 -10.19
N GLY A 9 -30.66 -5.84 -8.90
CA GLY A 9 -30.41 -4.53 -8.35
C GLY A 9 -29.09 -3.94 -8.87
N ARG A 10 -29.09 -2.60 -9.07
CA ARG A 10 -27.88 -1.88 -9.39
C ARG A 10 -26.93 -1.84 -8.19
N LEU A 11 -25.67 -2.18 -8.39
CA LEU A 11 -24.63 -2.02 -7.40
C LEU A 11 -24.27 -0.53 -7.26
N ASN A 12 -24.45 0.02 -6.06
CA ASN A 12 -23.99 1.35 -5.69
C ASN A 12 -22.95 1.25 -4.58
N PHE A 13 -21.98 2.14 -4.64
CA PHE A 13 -20.98 2.28 -3.58
C PHE A 13 -20.99 3.71 -3.04
N VAL A 14 -20.69 3.84 -1.76
CA VAL A 14 -20.53 5.15 -1.11
C VAL A 14 -19.40 5.95 -1.73
N TYR A 15 -19.44 7.28 -1.64
CA TYR A 15 -18.45 8.20 -2.22
C TYR A 15 -18.20 8.00 -3.72
N THR A 16 -19.19 7.45 -4.44
CA THR A 16 -19.01 6.98 -5.81
C THR A 16 -20.06 7.52 -6.75
N LEU A 17 -19.61 7.99 -7.90
CA LEU A 17 -20.46 8.43 -9.00
C LEU A 17 -20.52 7.35 -10.08
N LEU A 18 -21.74 6.96 -10.48
CA LEU A 18 -21.97 5.97 -11.54
C LEU A 18 -22.56 6.58 -12.82
N SER A 19 -22.87 7.88 -12.81
CA SER A 19 -23.39 8.60 -13.97
C SER A 19 -22.30 8.82 -15.01
N LYS A 20 -22.47 8.32 -16.24
CA LYS A 20 -21.52 8.53 -17.34
C LYS A 20 -21.23 10.01 -17.58
N ARG A 21 -22.27 10.89 -17.52
CA ARG A 21 -22.09 12.33 -17.74
C ARG A 21 -21.23 12.96 -16.65
N LYS A 22 -21.44 12.59 -15.38
CA LYS A 22 -20.64 13.08 -14.26
C LYS A 22 -19.20 12.56 -14.35
N LEU A 23 -18.98 11.28 -14.71
CA LEU A 23 -17.64 10.72 -14.91
C LEU A 23 -16.93 11.36 -16.10
N GLN A 24 -17.64 11.63 -17.21
CA GLN A 24 -17.07 12.35 -18.35
C GLN A 24 -16.60 13.74 -17.97
N TRP A 25 -17.33 14.44 -17.12
CA TRP A 25 -16.94 15.76 -16.63
C TRP A 25 -15.56 15.73 -15.96
N PHE A 26 -15.24 14.70 -15.16
CA PHE A 26 -13.92 14.58 -14.53
C PHE A 26 -12.78 14.40 -15.55
N VAL A 27 -13.04 13.68 -16.63
CA VAL A 27 -12.08 13.51 -17.74
C VAL A 27 -11.91 14.83 -18.49
N ASP A 28 -13.01 15.49 -18.85
CA ASP A 28 -13.00 16.74 -19.64
C ASP A 28 -12.32 17.90 -18.88
N HIS A 29 -12.38 17.90 -17.56
CA HIS A 29 -11.75 18.91 -16.69
C HIS A 29 -10.35 18.51 -16.20
N GLY A 30 -9.80 17.39 -16.67
CA GLY A 30 -8.45 16.93 -16.32
C GLY A 30 -8.26 16.54 -14.86
N VAL A 31 -9.34 16.31 -14.10
CA VAL A 31 -9.28 15.83 -12.70
C VAL A 31 -8.76 14.39 -12.65
N VAL A 32 -9.08 13.61 -13.66
CA VAL A 32 -8.59 12.24 -13.86
C VAL A 32 -7.97 12.11 -15.24
N SER A 33 -7.10 11.12 -15.45
CA SER A 33 -6.39 10.94 -16.72
C SER A 33 -7.31 10.48 -17.86
N ASP A 34 -8.14 9.48 -17.59
CA ASP A 34 -9.02 8.84 -18.56
C ASP A 34 -10.00 7.88 -17.86
N TRP A 35 -10.76 7.12 -18.66
CA TRP A 35 -11.73 6.13 -18.16
C TRP A 35 -11.11 4.92 -17.44
N SER A 36 -9.79 4.75 -17.47
CA SER A 36 -9.05 3.73 -16.72
C SER A 36 -8.44 4.25 -15.43
N ASP A 37 -8.68 5.51 -15.06
CA ASP A 37 -8.13 6.11 -13.86
C ASP A 37 -8.49 5.27 -12.61
N PRO A 38 -7.54 4.99 -11.71
CA PRO A 38 -7.75 4.14 -10.51
C PRO A 38 -8.79 4.67 -9.53
N ARG A 39 -9.21 5.94 -9.65
CA ARG A 39 -10.26 6.57 -8.83
C ARG A 39 -11.67 6.33 -9.38
N PHE A 40 -11.77 5.84 -10.62
CA PHE A 40 -13.06 5.55 -11.24
C PHE A 40 -13.62 4.19 -10.85
N PRO A 41 -14.96 4.09 -10.66
CA PRO A 41 -15.65 2.83 -10.38
C PRO A 41 -15.87 1.99 -11.65
N THR A 42 -15.15 2.27 -12.71
CA THR A 42 -15.19 1.45 -13.93
C THR A 42 -14.43 0.15 -13.71
N VAL A 43 -14.79 -0.91 -14.43
CA VAL A 43 -14.04 -2.18 -14.37
C VAL A 43 -12.55 -1.97 -14.69
N ARG A 44 -12.24 -1.06 -15.65
CA ARG A 44 -10.84 -0.72 -15.98
C ARG A 44 -10.15 -0.02 -14.81
N GLY A 45 -10.80 0.97 -14.19
CA GLY A 45 -10.25 1.72 -13.07
C GLY A 45 -9.99 0.86 -11.84
N ILE A 46 -10.97 0.05 -11.42
CA ILE A 46 -10.81 -0.82 -10.25
C ILE A 46 -9.76 -1.92 -10.47
N ARG A 47 -9.66 -2.44 -11.72
CA ARG A 47 -8.59 -3.39 -12.06
C ARG A 47 -7.22 -2.75 -12.05
N ARG A 48 -7.06 -1.55 -12.62
CA ARG A 48 -5.82 -0.79 -12.56
C ARG A 48 -5.42 -0.46 -11.13
N ARG A 49 -6.41 -0.29 -10.23
CA ARG A 49 -6.16 -0.14 -8.78
C ARG A 49 -5.82 -1.47 -8.09
N GLY A 50 -5.73 -2.57 -8.82
CA GLY A 50 -5.29 -3.87 -8.32
C GLY A 50 -6.39 -4.82 -7.85
N MET A 51 -7.64 -4.61 -8.25
CA MET A 51 -8.70 -5.59 -7.99
C MET A 51 -8.60 -6.75 -8.98
N THR A 52 -8.57 -7.98 -8.46
CA THR A 52 -8.50 -9.20 -9.28
C THR A 52 -9.85 -9.52 -9.94
N ILE A 53 -9.82 -10.23 -11.07
CA ILE A 53 -11.05 -10.70 -11.75
C ILE A 53 -11.80 -11.65 -10.81
N ASP A 54 -11.10 -12.54 -10.16
CA ASP A 54 -11.67 -13.51 -9.21
C ASP A 54 -12.41 -12.81 -8.06
N CYS A 55 -11.85 -11.70 -7.56
CA CYS A 55 -12.52 -10.88 -6.55
C CYS A 55 -13.84 -10.32 -7.07
N ILE A 56 -13.84 -9.73 -8.28
CA ILE A 56 -15.05 -9.17 -8.88
C ILE A 56 -16.12 -10.26 -9.07
N GLN A 57 -15.73 -11.42 -9.59
CA GLN A 57 -16.64 -12.53 -9.83
C GLN A 57 -17.24 -13.07 -8.51
N GLN A 58 -16.40 -13.34 -7.52
CA GLN A 58 -16.85 -13.85 -6.22
C GLN A 58 -17.76 -12.82 -5.52
N PHE A 59 -17.40 -11.53 -5.60
CA PHE A 59 -18.21 -10.47 -5.01
C PHE A 59 -19.59 -10.38 -5.67
N ILE A 60 -19.66 -10.36 -7.01
CA ILE A 60 -20.93 -10.30 -7.74
C ILE A 60 -21.79 -11.52 -7.43
N LEU A 61 -21.21 -12.74 -7.44
CA LEU A 61 -21.94 -13.96 -7.11
C LEU A 61 -22.49 -13.94 -5.67
N SER A 62 -21.75 -13.34 -4.74
CA SER A 62 -22.17 -13.24 -3.33
C SER A 62 -23.37 -12.32 -3.12
N GLN A 63 -23.64 -11.38 -4.05
CA GLN A 63 -24.81 -10.49 -3.97
C GLN A 63 -26.13 -11.23 -4.24
N GLY A 64 -26.08 -12.36 -4.97
CA GLY A 64 -27.25 -13.16 -5.32
C GLY A 64 -28.20 -12.42 -6.29
N PRO A 65 -29.44 -12.95 -6.51
CA PRO A 65 -30.39 -12.45 -7.47
C PRO A 65 -31.31 -11.35 -6.90
N SER A 66 -30.90 -10.61 -5.86
CA SER A 66 -31.71 -9.56 -5.27
C SER A 66 -31.92 -8.39 -6.23
N GLN A 67 -33.12 -7.83 -6.25
CA GLN A 67 -33.47 -6.61 -6.98
C GLN A 67 -33.32 -5.35 -6.12
N GLN A 68 -33.00 -5.48 -4.85
CA GLN A 68 -32.86 -4.35 -3.93
C GLN A 68 -31.62 -3.52 -4.27
N ILE A 69 -31.78 -2.21 -4.34
CA ILE A 69 -30.69 -1.24 -4.52
C ILE A 69 -30.07 -0.97 -3.15
N ILE A 70 -28.81 -1.30 -2.96
CA ILE A 70 -28.08 -1.12 -1.71
C ILE A 70 -26.87 -0.24 -1.99
N ASN A 71 -26.61 0.75 -1.10
CA ASN A 71 -25.34 1.47 -1.08
C ASN A 71 -24.35 0.68 -0.23
N MET A 72 -23.28 0.22 -0.85
CA MET A 72 -22.28 -0.64 -0.20
C MET A 72 -21.03 0.17 0.16
N GLU A 73 -20.40 -0.22 1.26
CA GLU A 73 -19.06 0.21 1.59
C GLU A 73 -18.04 -0.54 0.74
N TRP A 74 -16.96 0.12 0.36
CA TRP A 74 -15.88 -0.48 -0.40
C TRP A 74 -15.07 -1.51 0.40
N ASP A 75 -15.15 -1.48 1.73
CA ASP A 75 -14.36 -2.29 2.65
C ASP A 75 -14.49 -3.78 2.37
N ASN A 76 -15.72 -4.25 2.17
CA ASN A 76 -16.00 -5.68 1.99
C ASN A 76 -15.33 -6.24 0.72
N ILE A 77 -15.43 -5.52 -0.40
CA ILE A 77 -14.84 -5.99 -1.65
C ILE A 77 -13.31 -5.91 -1.61
N TRP A 78 -12.74 -4.86 -1.00
CA TRP A 78 -11.29 -4.77 -0.83
C TRP A 78 -10.74 -5.78 0.16
N ALA A 79 -11.45 -6.10 1.24
CA ALA A 79 -11.09 -7.17 2.17
C ALA A 79 -11.10 -8.55 1.48
N LEU A 80 -12.09 -8.80 0.61
CA LEU A 80 -12.12 -10.00 -0.24
C LEU A 80 -10.89 -10.04 -1.17
N ASN A 81 -10.60 -8.94 -1.86
CA ASN A 81 -9.45 -8.85 -2.77
C ASN A 81 -8.13 -9.13 -2.03
N LYS A 82 -7.93 -8.52 -0.86
CA LYS A 82 -6.76 -8.78 -0.01
C LYS A 82 -6.64 -10.26 0.35
N ARG A 83 -7.73 -10.91 0.75
CA ARG A 83 -7.73 -12.33 1.11
C ARG A 83 -7.29 -13.23 -0.06
N LEU A 84 -7.63 -12.84 -1.30
CA LEU A 84 -7.20 -13.55 -2.50
C LEU A 84 -5.74 -13.26 -2.86
N LEU A 85 -5.28 -12.04 -2.61
CA LEU A 85 -3.92 -11.62 -2.93
C LEU A 85 -2.87 -12.15 -1.94
N ASP A 86 -3.17 -12.12 -0.63
CA ASP A 86 -2.18 -12.42 0.42
C ASP A 86 -1.38 -13.71 0.20
N PRO A 87 -2.00 -14.86 -0.20
CA PRO A 87 -1.25 -16.10 -0.39
C PRO A 87 -0.42 -16.17 -1.67
N VAL A 88 -0.65 -15.29 -2.65
CA VAL A 88 -0.10 -15.43 -4.01
C VAL A 88 0.80 -14.29 -4.47
N VAL A 89 0.97 -13.24 -3.67
CA VAL A 89 1.81 -12.12 -4.04
C VAL A 89 3.18 -12.16 -3.37
N PRO A 90 4.27 -11.85 -4.08
CA PRO A 90 5.60 -11.77 -3.48
C PRO A 90 5.71 -10.56 -2.55
N ARG A 91 6.62 -10.66 -1.57
CA ARG A 91 6.85 -9.64 -0.55
C ARG A 91 8.22 -9.01 -0.71
N PHE A 92 8.24 -7.69 -0.68
CA PHE A 92 9.42 -6.85 -0.80
C PHE A 92 9.42 -5.81 0.31
N VAL A 93 10.49 -5.04 0.40
CA VAL A 93 10.60 -3.90 1.31
C VAL A 93 10.71 -2.62 0.50
N ALA A 94 9.98 -1.59 0.92
CA ALA A 94 10.17 -0.22 0.48
C ALA A 94 10.10 0.70 1.70
N LEU A 95 11.00 1.68 1.76
CA LEU A 95 11.06 2.69 2.81
C LEU A 95 10.83 4.06 2.17
N SER A 96 10.00 4.90 2.80
CA SER A 96 9.81 6.28 2.37
C SER A 96 11.14 7.03 2.40
N GLU A 97 11.45 7.80 1.36
CA GLU A 97 12.64 8.66 1.35
C GLU A 97 12.53 9.86 2.29
N ASN A 98 11.33 10.14 2.77
CA ASN A 98 11.12 11.24 3.68
C ASN A 98 11.80 10.97 5.03
N GLN A 99 12.88 11.71 5.29
CA GLN A 99 13.65 11.62 6.52
C GLN A 99 14.15 10.20 6.85
N LEU A 100 14.66 9.47 5.84
CA LEU A 100 15.30 8.17 6.03
C LEU A 100 16.41 8.25 7.09
N VAL A 101 16.37 7.33 8.03
CA VAL A 101 17.34 7.24 9.13
C VAL A 101 18.46 6.26 8.78
N LYS A 102 19.69 6.72 8.88
CA LYS A 102 20.87 5.87 8.76
C LYS A 102 21.11 5.17 10.10
N ALA A 103 21.25 3.85 10.06
CA ALA A 103 21.58 3.08 11.25
C ALA A 103 22.86 2.25 11.01
N THR A 104 23.70 2.17 12.05
CA THR A 104 24.90 1.32 12.06
C THR A 104 24.75 0.26 13.14
N ILE A 105 24.98 -1.01 12.79
CA ILE A 105 24.86 -2.16 13.69
C ILE A 105 26.25 -2.62 14.10
N GLN A 106 26.61 -2.38 15.34
CA GLN A 106 27.85 -2.87 15.92
C GLN A 106 27.74 -4.38 16.20
N GLY A 107 28.81 -5.13 15.97
CA GLY A 107 28.82 -6.59 16.12
C GLY A 107 28.07 -7.35 15.02
N ALA A 108 27.65 -6.67 13.96
CA ALA A 108 27.05 -7.32 12.80
C ALA A 108 28.06 -8.25 12.09
N PRO A 109 27.60 -9.36 11.50
CA PRO A 109 28.41 -10.15 10.58
C PRO A 109 28.90 -9.31 9.39
N PRO A 110 30.00 -9.72 8.70
CA PRO A 110 30.42 -9.08 7.47
C PRO A 110 29.27 -9.02 6.45
N ALA A 111 29.29 -7.99 5.61
CA ALA A 111 28.29 -7.83 4.57
C ALA A 111 28.22 -9.08 3.67
N HIS A 112 27.01 -9.59 3.46
CA HIS A 112 26.76 -10.79 2.65
C HIS A 112 25.37 -10.76 2.01
N GLU A 113 25.20 -11.61 1.01
CA GLU A 113 23.91 -11.81 0.33
C GLU A 113 23.32 -13.16 0.72
N LYS A 114 21.99 -13.20 0.88
CA LYS A 114 21.27 -14.42 1.18
C LYS A 114 20.02 -14.53 0.30
N GLN A 115 19.78 -15.72 -0.21
CA GLN A 115 18.53 -16.06 -0.87
C GLN A 115 17.45 -16.31 0.19
N VAL A 116 16.38 -15.51 0.14
CA VAL A 116 15.23 -15.64 1.04
C VAL A 116 13.95 -15.86 0.25
N PRO A 117 12.95 -16.58 0.78
CA PRO A 117 11.69 -16.75 0.09
C PRO A 117 11.01 -15.40 -0.20
N ARG A 118 10.46 -15.23 -1.41
CA ARG A 118 9.62 -14.07 -1.73
C ARG A 118 8.33 -14.04 -0.90
N HIS A 119 7.92 -15.21 -0.38
CA HIS A 119 6.77 -15.34 0.52
C HIS A 119 6.98 -16.50 1.49
N LYS A 120 6.89 -16.24 2.81
CA LYS A 120 7.22 -17.23 3.86
C LYS A 120 6.35 -18.48 3.87
N LYS A 121 5.11 -18.39 3.33
CA LYS A 121 4.13 -19.47 3.30
C LYS A 121 3.87 -20.04 1.90
N ASN A 122 4.52 -19.50 0.85
CA ASN A 122 4.33 -19.93 -0.52
C ASN A 122 5.68 -20.01 -1.24
N ALA A 123 6.27 -21.18 -1.25
CA ALA A 123 7.57 -21.44 -1.87
C ALA A 123 7.54 -21.35 -3.41
N GLU A 124 6.36 -21.49 -4.04
CA GLU A 124 6.21 -21.43 -5.49
C GLU A 124 6.54 -20.04 -6.07
N LEU A 125 6.46 -19.00 -5.22
CA LEU A 125 6.84 -17.63 -5.61
C LEU A 125 8.36 -17.44 -5.75
N GLY A 126 9.14 -18.46 -5.42
CA GLY A 126 10.59 -18.45 -5.55
C GLY A 126 11.29 -17.62 -4.46
N VAL A 127 12.52 -17.23 -4.76
CA VAL A 127 13.41 -16.52 -3.83
C VAL A 127 13.78 -15.14 -4.34
N LYS A 128 14.22 -14.29 -3.43
CA LYS A 128 14.84 -12.98 -3.71
C LYS A 128 16.18 -12.89 -3.01
N THR A 129 17.09 -12.09 -3.56
CA THR A 129 18.38 -11.80 -2.93
C THR A 129 18.21 -10.65 -1.94
N THR A 130 18.51 -10.90 -0.66
CA THR A 130 18.55 -9.86 0.37
C THR A 130 19.99 -9.61 0.78
N VAL A 131 20.39 -8.35 0.80
CA VAL A 131 21.71 -7.90 1.23
C VAL A 131 21.65 -7.61 2.72
N TYR A 132 22.52 -8.26 3.49
CA TYR A 132 22.72 -8.02 4.91
C TYR A 132 23.99 -7.20 5.09
N ASP A 133 23.89 -6.07 5.78
CA ASP A 133 25.00 -5.17 6.03
C ASP A 133 24.87 -4.55 7.42
N SER A 134 25.97 -4.08 7.98
CA SER A 134 25.98 -3.32 9.23
C SER A 134 25.42 -1.89 9.05
N HIS A 135 25.37 -1.37 7.82
CA HIS A 135 24.84 -0.06 7.49
C HIS A 135 23.50 -0.22 6.82
N ILE A 136 22.44 0.24 7.48
CA ILE A 136 21.07 0.08 7.01
C ILE A 136 20.30 1.41 7.04
N PHE A 137 19.17 1.43 6.31
CA PHE A 137 18.16 2.46 6.41
C PHE A 137 16.96 1.96 7.20
N LEU A 138 16.34 2.87 7.97
CA LEU A 138 15.09 2.69 8.69
C LEU A 138 14.15 3.86 8.41
N GLU A 139 12.85 3.65 8.56
CA GLU A 139 11.87 4.73 8.48
C GLU A 139 11.90 5.61 9.72
N GLN A 140 11.67 6.90 9.53
CA GLN A 140 11.65 7.90 10.60
C GLN A 140 10.63 7.56 11.70
N ALA A 141 9.43 7.12 11.32
CA ALA A 141 8.39 6.77 12.28
C ALA A 141 8.81 5.63 13.22
N ASP A 142 9.51 4.62 12.69
CA ASP A 142 10.07 3.52 13.49
C ASP A 142 11.17 4.03 14.41
N ALA A 143 12.16 4.72 13.85
CA ALA A 143 13.31 5.26 14.58
C ALA A 143 12.91 6.20 15.72
N ALA A 144 11.94 7.08 15.46
CA ALA A 144 11.41 8.00 16.46
C ALA A 144 10.75 7.26 17.64
N SER A 145 10.12 6.12 17.37
CA SER A 145 9.43 5.32 18.37
C SER A 145 10.34 4.56 19.33
N PHE A 146 11.62 4.34 18.98
CA PHE A 146 12.52 3.51 19.78
C PHE A 146 12.90 4.18 21.09
N GLY A 147 12.92 3.38 22.17
CA GLY A 147 13.47 3.79 23.46
C GLY A 147 14.97 3.50 23.59
N ASP A 148 15.61 4.13 24.56
CA ASP A 148 17.02 3.87 24.88
C ASP A 148 17.18 2.45 25.44
N ASN A 149 18.19 1.73 24.98
CA ASN A 149 18.45 0.32 25.30
C ASN A 149 17.28 -0.63 24.99
N GLU A 150 16.34 -0.21 24.15
CA GLU A 150 15.23 -1.06 23.72
C GLU A 150 15.75 -2.13 22.74
N GLU A 151 15.34 -3.38 22.98
CA GLU A 151 15.56 -4.47 22.05
C GLU A 151 14.43 -4.48 21.00
N ILE A 152 14.80 -4.44 19.73
CA ILE A 152 13.90 -4.48 18.58
C ILE A 152 14.29 -5.60 17.61
N THR A 153 13.38 -6.02 16.78
CA THR A 153 13.67 -6.99 15.71
C THR A 153 13.72 -6.29 14.34
N LEU A 154 14.84 -6.39 13.67
CA LEU A 154 14.94 -6.14 12.24
C LEU A 154 14.41 -7.38 11.51
N MET A 155 13.32 -7.23 10.73
CA MET A 155 12.64 -8.37 10.11
C MET A 155 13.60 -9.17 9.23
N ASP A 156 13.66 -10.48 9.45
CA ASP A 156 14.55 -11.43 8.77
C ASP A 156 16.07 -11.19 8.96
N TRP A 157 16.50 -10.16 9.69
CA TRP A 157 17.88 -9.90 10.06
C TRP A 157 18.23 -10.47 11.44
N GLY A 158 17.45 -10.16 12.46
CA GLY A 158 17.63 -10.55 13.84
C GLY A 158 17.30 -9.42 14.81
N ASN A 159 17.54 -9.68 16.10
CA ASN A 159 17.36 -8.68 17.13
C ASN A 159 18.57 -7.75 17.24
N VAL A 160 18.29 -6.50 17.59
CA VAL A 160 19.29 -5.47 17.88
C VAL A 160 18.85 -4.65 19.09
N ILE A 161 19.82 -4.08 19.81
CA ILE A 161 19.57 -3.18 20.93
C ILE A 161 19.90 -1.75 20.48
N VAL A 162 19.00 -0.81 20.73
CA VAL A 162 19.18 0.61 20.42
C VAL A 162 20.15 1.22 21.45
N ARG A 163 21.36 1.61 21.04
CA ARG A 163 22.38 2.15 21.95
C ARG A 163 22.45 3.66 21.94
N ASN A 164 22.29 4.28 20.77
CA ASN A 164 22.33 5.73 20.65
C ASN A 164 21.36 6.21 19.56
N LYS A 165 20.75 7.35 19.82
CA LYS A 165 19.83 8.01 18.89
C LYS A 165 20.25 9.47 18.74
N SER A 166 20.75 9.83 17.56
CA SER A 166 21.04 11.23 17.20
C SER A 166 19.77 11.92 16.73
N VAL A 167 19.39 13.00 17.40
CA VAL A 167 18.18 13.78 17.08
C VAL A 167 18.57 15.21 16.77
N GLN A 168 18.07 15.75 15.66
CA GLN A 168 18.22 17.16 15.29
C GLN A 168 16.85 17.73 14.93
N ASP A 169 16.48 18.82 15.55
CA ASP A 169 15.18 19.50 15.35
C ASP A 169 13.96 18.56 15.49
N GLY A 170 14.03 17.60 16.44
CA GLY A 170 12.97 16.62 16.66
C GLY A 170 12.98 15.43 15.68
N VAL A 171 13.89 15.42 14.71
CA VAL A 171 14.04 14.36 13.70
C VAL A 171 15.22 13.48 14.06
N VAL A 172 15.02 12.15 14.02
CA VAL A 172 16.12 11.18 14.19
C VAL A 172 16.95 11.16 12.91
N THR A 173 18.23 11.47 13.02
CA THR A 173 19.14 11.54 11.86
C THR A 173 20.02 10.30 11.76
N ALA A 174 20.36 9.68 12.88
CA ALA A 174 21.18 8.46 12.92
C ALA A 174 20.84 7.59 14.13
N LEU A 175 21.13 6.31 14.02
CA LEU A 175 21.02 5.31 15.10
C LEU A 175 22.29 4.47 15.19
N GLU A 176 22.70 4.20 16.40
CA GLU A 176 23.70 3.16 16.71
C GLU A 176 22.97 1.98 17.36
N LEU A 177 23.07 0.85 16.73
CA LEU A 177 22.46 -0.41 17.14
C LEU A 177 23.57 -1.40 17.51
N GLU A 178 23.28 -2.31 18.41
CA GLU A 178 24.16 -3.43 18.75
C GLU A 178 23.47 -4.75 18.42
N ALA A 179 24.13 -5.64 17.71
CA ALA A 179 23.60 -6.94 17.33
C ALA A 179 23.32 -7.80 18.56
N HIS A 180 22.12 -8.38 18.64
CA HIS A 180 21.73 -9.35 19.67
C HIS A 180 21.02 -10.53 18.99
N LEU A 181 21.81 -11.32 18.24
CA LEU A 181 21.28 -12.37 17.35
C LEU A 181 20.69 -13.57 18.12
N ASP A 182 21.11 -13.78 19.35
CA ASP A 182 20.58 -14.84 20.24
C ASP A 182 19.27 -14.42 20.91
N GLY A 183 18.82 -13.19 20.72
CA GLY A 183 17.58 -12.66 21.30
C GLY A 183 16.32 -13.31 20.70
N ASP A 184 15.30 -13.52 21.54
CA ASP A 184 14.02 -14.08 21.08
C ASP A 184 13.18 -12.99 20.40
N PHE A 185 13.03 -13.09 19.07
CA PHE A 185 12.20 -12.17 18.31
C PHE A 185 10.71 -12.17 18.72
N LYS A 186 10.24 -13.18 19.45
CA LYS A 186 8.84 -13.25 19.91
C LYS A 186 8.55 -12.26 21.03
N VAL A 187 9.55 -11.96 21.87
CA VAL A 187 9.41 -11.03 23.02
C VAL A 187 9.52 -9.57 22.63
N THR A 188 10.20 -9.24 21.53
CA THR A 188 10.34 -7.86 21.08
C THR A 188 8.99 -7.26 20.67
N LYS A 189 8.70 -6.06 21.13
CA LYS A 189 7.44 -5.35 20.80
C LYS A 189 7.46 -4.76 19.40
N LYS A 190 8.63 -4.33 18.93
CA LYS A 190 8.81 -3.66 17.64
C LYS A 190 9.54 -4.57 16.66
N LYS A 191 8.90 -4.77 15.50
CA LYS A 191 9.44 -5.51 14.38
C LYS A 191 9.38 -4.60 13.16
N VAL A 192 10.55 -4.20 12.68
CA VAL A 192 10.66 -3.15 11.68
C VAL A 192 11.29 -3.65 10.38
N THR A 193 10.89 -3.03 9.28
CA THR A 193 11.50 -3.22 7.97
C THR A 193 12.76 -2.36 7.85
N TRP A 194 13.70 -2.82 7.04
CA TRP A 194 14.98 -2.18 6.83
C TRP A 194 15.49 -2.46 5.42
N LEU A 195 16.43 -1.66 4.94
CA LEU A 195 17.18 -1.89 3.72
C LEU A 195 18.67 -1.64 3.98
N ALA A 196 19.54 -2.48 3.43
CA ALA A 196 20.97 -2.19 3.43
C ALA A 196 21.25 -0.91 2.65
N GLN A 197 22.18 -0.08 3.14
CA GLN A 197 22.57 1.13 2.42
C GLN A 197 23.21 0.77 1.07
N PRO A 198 22.95 1.56 0.00
CA PRO A 198 23.55 1.29 -1.30
C PRO A 198 25.06 1.48 -1.26
N THR A 199 25.75 0.76 -2.14
CA THR A 199 27.19 0.88 -2.42
C THR A 199 27.40 1.08 -3.90
N GLU A 200 28.63 1.24 -4.36
CA GLU A 200 28.92 1.36 -5.80
C GLU A 200 28.44 0.16 -6.63
N SER A 201 28.43 -1.04 -6.03
CA SER A 201 28.01 -2.29 -6.69
C SER A 201 26.59 -2.74 -6.34
N ARG A 202 25.92 -2.10 -5.39
CA ARG A 202 24.59 -2.49 -4.89
C ARG A 202 23.68 -1.27 -4.84
N HIS A 203 22.62 -1.31 -5.61
CA HIS A 203 21.67 -0.21 -5.73
C HIS A 203 20.31 -0.59 -5.17
N LEU A 204 19.61 0.38 -4.60
CA LEU A 204 18.19 0.28 -4.29
C LEU A 204 17.39 0.76 -5.50
N THR A 205 16.15 0.30 -5.62
CA THR A 205 15.26 0.68 -6.71
C THR A 205 14.42 1.89 -6.29
N PRO A 206 14.57 3.06 -6.95
CA PRO A 206 13.70 4.21 -6.69
C PRO A 206 12.27 3.91 -7.17
N VAL A 207 11.30 4.14 -6.30
CA VAL A 207 9.88 3.92 -6.59
C VAL A 207 9.05 5.14 -6.16
N MET A 208 7.88 5.29 -6.77
CA MET A 208 6.84 6.23 -6.36
C MET A 208 5.63 5.43 -5.88
N LEU A 209 5.28 5.58 -4.62
CA LEU A 209 4.09 4.96 -4.04
C LEU A 209 2.91 5.92 -4.20
N LEU A 210 1.91 5.48 -4.96
CA LEU A 210 0.71 6.25 -5.25
C LEU A 210 -0.44 5.74 -4.39
N ASP A 211 -1.08 6.64 -3.65
CA ASP A 211 -2.31 6.35 -2.94
C ASP A 211 -3.43 7.27 -3.45
N PHE A 212 -4.65 6.77 -3.53
CA PHE A 212 -5.78 7.47 -4.10
C PHE A 212 -6.95 7.57 -3.12
N ASP A 213 -7.60 8.73 -3.11
CA ASP A 213 -8.84 8.99 -2.38
C ASP A 213 -10.05 9.00 -3.32
N TYR A 214 -11.24 9.11 -2.74
CA TYR A 214 -12.49 9.29 -3.47
C TYR A 214 -12.52 10.64 -4.20
N LEU A 215 -13.26 10.69 -5.31
CA LEU A 215 -13.42 11.93 -6.08
C LEU A 215 -14.41 12.91 -5.45
N ILE A 216 -15.27 12.43 -4.54
CA ILE A 216 -16.26 13.25 -3.84
C ILE A 216 -16.22 12.99 -2.33
N THR A 217 -16.51 14.02 -1.55
CA THR A 217 -16.54 13.99 -0.08
C THR A 217 -17.87 13.55 0.49
N LYS A 218 -18.96 13.60 -0.28
CA LYS A 218 -20.30 13.22 0.17
C LYS A 218 -20.54 11.73 -0.01
N LYS A 219 -20.95 11.05 1.06
CA LYS A 219 -21.16 9.59 1.08
C LYS A 219 -22.21 9.13 0.06
N LYS A 220 -23.29 9.87 -0.09
CA LYS A 220 -24.36 9.65 -1.06
C LYS A 220 -24.86 10.99 -1.57
N LEU A 221 -24.89 11.18 -2.88
CA LEU A 221 -25.52 12.35 -3.47
C LEU A 221 -27.04 12.16 -3.54
N GLU A 222 -27.77 13.19 -3.14
CA GLU A 222 -29.21 13.28 -3.33
C GLU A 222 -29.52 13.83 -4.74
N GLU A 223 -30.79 13.83 -5.12
CA GLU A 223 -31.21 14.17 -6.48
C GLU A 223 -30.90 15.63 -6.83
N ASP A 224 -31.08 16.55 -5.88
CA ASP A 224 -30.86 17.99 -6.01
C ASP A 224 -29.40 18.43 -5.81
N ASP A 225 -28.50 17.50 -5.47
CA ASP A 225 -27.09 17.83 -5.23
C ASP A 225 -26.35 18.16 -6.53
N ASN A 226 -25.67 19.31 -6.53
CA ASN A 226 -24.65 19.57 -7.50
C ASN A 226 -23.34 18.89 -7.07
N PHE A 227 -22.93 17.83 -7.75
CA PHE A 227 -21.75 17.03 -7.36
C PHE A 227 -20.46 17.84 -7.32
N THR A 228 -20.38 18.97 -8.07
CA THR A 228 -19.20 19.84 -8.09
C THR A 228 -18.94 20.52 -6.76
N ASP A 229 -19.95 20.66 -5.91
CA ASP A 229 -19.83 21.27 -4.59
C ASP A 229 -19.19 20.30 -3.55
N PHE A 230 -19.09 19.03 -3.94
CA PHE A 230 -18.55 17.95 -3.09
C PHE A 230 -17.26 17.33 -3.65
N LEU A 231 -16.54 18.04 -4.51
CA LEU A 231 -15.27 17.55 -5.06
C LEU A 231 -14.22 17.43 -3.95
N THR A 232 -13.49 16.33 -3.94
CA THR A 232 -12.37 16.13 -3.02
C THR A 232 -11.18 16.96 -3.49
N PRO A 233 -10.63 17.86 -2.67
CA PRO A 233 -9.57 18.78 -3.08
C PRO A 233 -8.29 18.07 -3.52
N GLN A 234 -7.90 17.00 -2.85
CA GLN A 234 -6.73 16.19 -3.18
C GLN A 234 -7.08 14.72 -3.17
N THR A 235 -6.93 14.06 -4.30
CA THR A 235 -7.31 12.66 -4.49
C THR A 235 -6.14 11.76 -4.87
N ARG A 236 -4.94 12.31 -5.07
CA ARG A 236 -3.71 11.60 -5.39
C ARG A 236 -2.61 12.02 -4.44
N PHE A 237 -2.00 11.03 -3.79
CA PHE A 237 -0.91 11.20 -2.84
C PHE A 237 0.29 10.42 -3.36
N GLU A 238 1.43 11.06 -3.36
CA GLU A 238 2.69 10.53 -3.88
C GLU A 238 3.72 10.46 -2.77
N THR A 239 4.34 9.31 -2.61
CA THR A 239 5.41 9.12 -1.64
C THR A 239 6.62 8.53 -2.35
N PRO A 240 7.70 9.32 -2.54
CA PRO A 240 8.94 8.79 -3.05
C PRO A 240 9.53 7.81 -2.03
N ALA A 241 9.99 6.65 -2.52
CA ALA A 241 10.53 5.59 -1.68
C ALA A 241 11.70 4.88 -2.35
N LEU A 242 12.51 4.22 -1.52
CA LEU A 242 13.53 3.28 -1.97
C LEU A 242 13.05 1.86 -1.67
N ALA A 243 13.08 1.01 -2.67
CA ALA A 243 12.75 -0.41 -2.56
C ALA A 243 13.97 -1.30 -2.74
N ASP A 244 13.88 -2.56 -2.30
CA ASP A 244 14.95 -3.52 -2.53
C ASP A 244 15.21 -3.74 -4.05
N ALA A 245 16.43 -4.16 -4.40
CA ALA A 245 16.87 -4.26 -5.79
C ALA A 245 16.02 -5.22 -6.63
N ASN A 246 15.42 -6.25 -6.02
CA ASN A 246 14.63 -7.24 -6.76
C ASN A 246 13.36 -6.62 -7.39
N VAL A 247 12.91 -5.48 -6.88
CA VAL A 247 11.75 -4.75 -7.44
C VAL A 247 12.01 -4.26 -8.87
N ALA A 248 13.28 -4.12 -9.27
CA ALA A 248 13.66 -3.73 -10.62
C ALA A 248 13.24 -4.76 -11.70
N GLU A 249 13.05 -6.03 -11.35
CA GLU A 249 12.67 -7.10 -12.25
C GLU A 249 11.16 -7.18 -12.54
N LEU A 250 10.34 -6.48 -11.75
CA LEU A 250 8.89 -6.53 -11.86
C LEU A 250 8.39 -5.89 -13.16
N LYS A 251 7.23 -6.34 -13.63
CA LYS A 251 6.55 -5.87 -14.84
C LYS A 251 5.27 -5.15 -14.50
N GLU A 252 4.82 -4.28 -15.39
CA GLU A 252 3.51 -3.61 -15.26
C GLU A 252 2.39 -4.64 -15.07
N GLY A 253 1.55 -4.40 -14.09
CA GLY A 253 0.49 -5.29 -13.66
C GLY A 253 0.87 -6.28 -12.56
N ASP A 254 2.16 -6.43 -12.21
CA ASP A 254 2.57 -7.27 -11.11
C ASP A 254 2.04 -6.73 -9.78
N GLN A 255 1.41 -7.60 -9.02
CA GLN A 255 0.88 -7.31 -7.69
C GLN A 255 1.85 -7.84 -6.63
N ILE A 256 2.13 -7.02 -5.64
CA ILE A 256 3.11 -7.31 -4.60
C ILE A 256 2.61 -6.82 -3.23
N GLN A 257 3.30 -7.23 -2.17
CA GLN A 257 3.22 -6.61 -0.87
C GLN A 257 4.55 -5.91 -0.55
N PHE A 258 4.49 -4.61 -0.22
CA PHE A 258 5.56 -4.01 0.56
C PHE A 258 5.27 -4.28 2.04
N GLU A 259 6.14 -5.05 2.68
CA GLU A 259 5.96 -5.50 4.07
C GLU A 259 5.73 -4.30 5.00
N ARG A 260 4.72 -4.41 5.89
CA ARG A 260 4.20 -3.37 6.78
C ARG A 260 3.54 -2.15 6.09
N ASN A 261 3.75 -1.94 4.80
CA ASN A 261 3.25 -0.79 4.06
C ASN A 261 1.93 -1.08 3.31
N GLY A 262 1.72 -2.32 2.85
CA GLY A 262 0.48 -2.75 2.19
C GLY A 262 0.69 -3.45 0.86
N TYR A 263 -0.41 -3.62 0.12
CA TYR A 263 -0.42 -4.24 -1.20
C TYR A 263 -0.34 -3.17 -2.28
N TYR A 264 0.34 -3.48 -3.36
CA TYR A 264 0.57 -2.56 -4.47
C TYR A 264 0.52 -3.29 -5.81
N ILE A 265 0.18 -2.57 -6.85
CA ILE A 265 0.31 -3.01 -8.24
C ILE A 265 1.28 -2.08 -8.97
N LEU A 266 2.22 -2.63 -9.72
CA LEU A 266 3.12 -1.84 -10.57
C LEU A 266 2.32 -1.30 -11.77
N ASP A 267 2.09 0.00 -11.79
CA ASP A 267 1.33 0.70 -12.85
C ASP A 267 2.24 1.11 -14.01
N LYS A 268 3.46 1.59 -13.70
CA LYS A 268 4.43 2.00 -14.72
C LYS A 268 5.86 1.64 -14.30
N VAL A 269 6.58 1.05 -15.24
CA VAL A 269 8.02 0.76 -15.09
C VAL A 269 8.85 2.04 -15.13
N GLN A 270 8.45 3.00 -15.96
CA GLN A 270 9.05 4.33 -16.06
C GLN A 270 7.95 5.37 -15.87
N GLY A 271 7.83 5.88 -14.66
CA GLY A 271 6.92 6.94 -14.28
C GLY A 271 7.62 8.29 -14.17
N VAL A 272 7.10 9.14 -13.30
CA VAL A 272 7.65 10.46 -13.02
C VAL A 272 9.07 10.32 -12.46
N ASP A 273 9.99 11.15 -12.95
CA ASP A 273 11.41 11.17 -12.56
C ASP A 273 12.13 9.83 -12.75
N GLY A 274 11.67 9.00 -13.69
CA GLY A 274 12.25 7.68 -13.96
C GLY A 274 11.98 6.63 -12.87
N ARG A 275 11.14 6.94 -11.89
CA ARG A 275 10.75 6.02 -10.82
C ARG A 275 9.69 5.04 -11.29
N ARG A 276 9.69 3.85 -10.73
CA ARG A 276 8.62 2.88 -10.91
C ARG A 276 7.40 3.32 -10.10
N GLU A 277 6.23 3.43 -10.73
CA GLU A 277 4.99 3.85 -10.06
C GLU A 277 4.19 2.65 -9.57
N PHE A 278 3.96 2.60 -8.27
CA PHE A 278 3.15 1.56 -7.62
C PHE A 278 1.88 2.15 -7.05
N ILE A 279 0.73 1.66 -7.50
CA ILE A 279 -0.58 2.04 -6.97
C ILE A 279 -0.90 1.17 -5.76
N LYS A 280 -1.25 1.81 -4.65
CA LYS A 280 -1.70 1.14 -3.43
C LYS A 280 -3.06 0.48 -3.63
N ILE A 281 -3.12 -0.80 -3.29
CA ILE A 281 -4.35 -1.58 -3.29
C ILE A 281 -4.97 -1.47 -1.90
N PRO A 282 -6.21 -0.97 -1.76
CA PRO A 282 -6.87 -0.92 -0.46
C PRO A 282 -7.00 -2.31 0.17
N ASP A 283 -6.92 -2.37 1.49
CA ASP A 283 -6.93 -3.65 2.22
C ASP A 283 -8.25 -3.95 2.94
N GLY A 284 -9.25 -3.09 2.75
CA GLY A 284 -10.58 -3.23 3.33
C GLY A 284 -10.66 -2.94 4.84
N ARG A 285 -9.61 -2.34 5.42
CA ARG A 285 -9.70 -1.80 6.77
C ARG A 285 -10.36 -0.42 6.71
N ALA A 286 -11.20 -0.08 7.69
CA ALA A 286 -11.88 1.20 7.74
C ALA A 286 -10.94 2.40 7.55
N ALA A 287 -9.74 2.35 8.15
CA ALA A 287 -8.72 3.39 7.99
C ALA A 287 -8.14 3.50 6.56
N SER A 288 -8.17 2.42 5.76
CA SER A 288 -7.66 2.43 4.38
C SER A 288 -8.72 2.80 3.35
N SER A 289 -9.98 2.74 3.72
CA SER A 289 -11.14 3.07 2.88
C SER A 289 -11.86 4.35 3.31
N ALA A 290 -11.49 4.94 4.45
CA ALA A 290 -11.95 6.26 4.82
C ALA A 290 -11.36 7.33 3.89
N SER A 291 -12.17 8.34 3.54
CA SER A 291 -11.67 9.49 2.80
C SER A 291 -10.65 10.26 3.64
N LYS A 292 -9.50 10.57 3.05
CA LYS A 292 -8.44 11.38 3.68
C LYS A 292 -8.78 12.86 3.74
N ALA A 293 -9.79 13.27 2.97
CA ALA A 293 -10.26 14.65 2.89
C ALA A 293 -11.54 14.90 3.71
N ALA A 294 -12.19 13.86 4.23
CA ALA A 294 -13.34 14.03 5.11
C ALA A 294 -12.88 14.59 6.46
N PRO A 295 -13.51 15.65 7.01
CA PRO A 295 -13.32 16.00 8.40
C PRO A 295 -13.71 14.80 9.26
N ASP A 296 -12.96 14.56 10.36
CA ASP A 296 -13.30 13.53 11.33
C ASP A 296 -14.80 13.62 11.67
N GLU A 297 -15.57 12.61 11.24
CA GLU A 297 -16.96 12.51 11.65
C GLU A 297 -16.97 12.40 13.19
N ASN A 298 -17.59 13.38 13.82
CA ASN A 298 -17.71 13.50 15.26
C ASN A 298 -18.15 12.16 15.88
N PRO A 299 -17.41 11.56 16.83
CA PRO A 299 -17.74 10.25 17.40
C PRO A 299 -19.04 10.20 18.24
N GLU A 300 -19.78 11.30 18.33
CA GLU A 300 -21.00 11.40 19.13
C GLU A 300 -22.29 10.99 18.42
N GLN A 301 -22.24 10.44 17.20
CA GLN A 301 -23.42 9.88 16.52
C GLN A 301 -23.22 8.39 16.20
N LYS A 302 -23.12 7.59 17.26
CA LYS A 302 -23.35 6.13 17.20
C LYS A 302 -24.46 5.75 18.14
#